data_ce9eda2ddb215d1ab175294e06de4c14
#
_entry.id   ce9eda2ddb215d1ab175294e06de4c14
#
_cell.length_a   1.000
_cell.length_b   1.000
_cell.length_c   1.000
_cell.angle_alpha   90.00
_cell.angle_beta   90.00
_cell.angle_gamma   90.00
#
_symmetry.space_group_name_H-M   'P 1'
#
loop_
_entity.id
_entity.type
_entity.pdbx_description
1 polymer ?
#
loop_
_entity_poly.entity_id
_entity_poly.type
_entity_poly.pdbx_seq_one_letter_code
_entity_poly.pdbx_strand_id
1 'polypeptide(L)'
;MPVTKIYNSLQTGVLDGVYISPGALYKPWRLAEPGEYVSVGMNSPTSMTYIFMNKQVFDGLSSAHKAAVNKHSGAGYSMFAANFWGNIDAGQLATAKNEQKGIKYIQLSKSAIADFNSATASSVEQFLAKKEKSGIPAKAIYKAASQ
;
A
#
# COMPACT_ATOMS: atom_id res chain seq x y z
N MET A 1 -13.87 1.20 -5.97
CA MET A 1 -14.85 0.99 -4.87
C MET A 1 -14.26 1.57 -3.59
N PRO A 2 -15.03 2.26 -2.73
CA PRO A 2 -14.57 2.68 -1.40
C PRO A 2 -14.23 1.49 -0.52
N VAL A 3 -13.14 1.58 0.26
CA VAL A 3 -12.67 0.49 1.14
C VAL A 3 -13.74 0.04 2.15
N THR A 4 -14.58 0.96 2.61
CA THR A 4 -15.71 0.70 3.52
C THR A 4 -16.77 -0.27 2.97
N LYS A 5 -16.81 -0.49 1.65
CA LYS A 5 -17.76 -1.40 0.98
C LYS A 5 -17.15 -2.78 0.70
N ILE A 6 -15.84 -2.94 0.78
CA ILE A 6 -15.13 -4.16 0.38
C ILE A 6 -15.59 -5.35 1.22
N TYR A 7 -15.66 -5.21 2.55
CA TYR A 7 -16.08 -6.27 3.45
C TYR A 7 -17.44 -6.88 3.06
N ASN A 8 -18.46 -6.05 2.96
CA ASN A 8 -19.78 -6.49 2.59
C ASN A 8 -19.83 -7.07 1.17
N SER A 9 -19.06 -6.52 0.24
CA SER A 9 -19.02 -7.02 -1.14
C SER A 9 -18.38 -8.40 -1.25
N LEU A 10 -17.34 -8.68 -0.46
CA LEU A 10 -16.77 -10.02 -0.31
C LEU A 10 -17.77 -10.98 0.36
N GLN A 11 -18.41 -10.56 1.45
CA GLN A 11 -19.34 -11.38 2.20
C GLN A 11 -20.58 -11.79 1.37
N THR A 12 -21.03 -10.91 0.47
CA THR A 12 -22.21 -11.15 -0.38
C THR A 12 -21.88 -11.73 -1.76
N GLY A 13 -20.60 -12.03 -2.04
CA GLY A 13 -20.17 -12.57 -3.34
C GLY A 13 -20.21 -11.59 -4.50
N VAL A 14 -20.36 -10.28 -4.24
CA VAL A 14 -20.25 -9.24 -5.27
C VAL A 14 -18.77 -9.10 -5.73
N LEU A 15 -17.83 -9.41 -4.86
CA LEU A 15 -16.39 -9.54 -5.16
C LEU A 15 -15.93 -10.95 -4.81
N ASP A 16 -15.19 -11.57 -5.73
CA ASP A 16 -14.54 -12.87 -5.51
C ASP A 16 -13.21 -12.75 -4.75
N GLY A 17 -12.62 -11.56 -4.71
CA GLY A 17 -11.37 -11.30 -4.02
C GLY A 17 -10.98 -9.84 -4.01
N VAL A 18 -9.93 -9.53 -3.27
CA VAL A 18 -9.35 -8.18 -3.18
C VAL A 18 -7.83 -8.27 -3.10
N TYR A 19 -7.17 -7.35 -3.79
CA TYR A 19 -5.74 -7.15 -3.69
C TYR A 19 -5.48 -5.87 -2.88
N ILE A 20 -4.97 -6.03 -1.67
CA ILE A 20 -4.86 -4.94 -0.69
C ILE A 20 -3.69 -5.20 0.28
N SER A 21 -3.22 -4.15 0.97
CA SER A 21 -2.20 -4.27 2.02
C SER A 21 -2.64 -5.18 3.17
N PRO A 22 -1.72 -5.96 3.77
CA PRO A 22 -1.98 -6.77 4.96
C PRO A 22 -2.58 -6.00 6.14
N GLY A 23 -2.35 -4.68 6.24
CA GLY A 23 -2.96 -3.81 7.23
C GLY A 23 -4.50 -3.81 7.23
N ALA A 24 -5.14 -4.31 6.16
CA ALA A 24 -6.58 -4.43 6.06
C ALA A 24 -7.14 -5.80 6.52
N LEU A 25 -6.30 -6.79 6.82
CA LEU A 25 -6.73 -8.15 7.13
C LEU A 25 -7.46 -8.24 8.46
N TYR A 26 -7.05 -7.48 9.47
CA TYR A 26 -7.62 -7.45 10.81
C TYR A 26 -8.36 -6.13 11.06
N LYS A 27 -8.39 -5.63 12.30
CA LYS A 27 -9.09 -4.36 12.62
C LYS A 27 -8.38 -3.16 12.02
N PRO A 28 -9.12 -2.13 11.57
CA PRO A 28 -10.59 -2.01 11.64
C PRO A 28 -11.34 -2.64 10.46
N TRP A 29 -10.66 -3.04 9.37
CA TRP A 29 -11.29 -3.44 8.11
C TRP A 29 -11.77 -4.89 8.08
N ARG A 30 -11.10 -5.78 8.80
CA ARG A 30 -11.45 -7.19 9.00
C ARG A 30 -11.63 -7.99 7.70
N LEU A 31 -10.89 -7.65 6.64
CA LEU A 31 -11.11 -8.21 5.30
C LEU A 31 -10.72 -9.68 5.14
N ALA A 32 -10.02 -10.26 6.10
CA ALA A 32 -9.76 -11.69 6.10
C ALA A 32 -11.00 -12.53 6.49
N GLU A 33 -11.93 -11.96 7.26
CA GLU A 33 -13.09 -12.73 7.78
C GLU A 33 -14.05 -13.26 6.71
N PRO A 34 -14.42 -12.48 5.68
CA PRO A 34 -15.28 -13.00 4.61
C PRO A 34 -14.54 -13.88 3.61
N GLY A 35 -13.23 -14.05 3.74
CA GLY A 35 -12.38 -14.84 2.84
C GLY A 35 -12.09 -16.23 3.36
N GLU A 36 -11.86 -17.19 2.46
CA GLU A 36 -11.36 -18.53 2.80
C GLU A 36 -9.85 -18.61 2.68
N TYR A 37 -9.24 -17.78 1.83
CA TYR A 37 -7.84 -17.82 1.48
C TYR A 37 -7.20 -16.43 1.53
N VAL A 38 -5.99 -16.37 2.05
CA VAL A 38 -5.13 -15.18 1.99
C VAL A 38 -3.79 -15.56 1.37
N SER A 39 -3.53 -15.10 0.15
CA SER A 39 -2.22 -15.26 -0.49
C SER A 39 -1.26 -14.20 0.02
N VAL A 40 -0.09 -14.62 0.48
CA VAL A 40 0.97 -13.75 1.01
C VAL A 40 2.27 -13.90 0.22
N GLY A 41 3.08 -12.85 0.21
CA GLY A 41 4.37 -12.83 -0.49
C GLY A 41 4.34 -12.13 -1.85
N MET A 42 3.17 -11.67 -2.32
CA MET A 42 3.10 -10.77 -3.48
C MET A 42 3.64 -9.39 -3.11
N ASN A 43 4.19 -8.69 -4.10
CA ASN A 43 4.46 -7.27 -3.96
C ASN A 43 3.12 -6.57 -3.71
N SER A 44 2.89 -6.18 -2.47
CA SER A 44 1.64 -5.52 -2.08
C SER A 44 1.46 -4.22 -2.86
N PRO A 45 0.24 -3.89 -3.30
CA PRO A 45 -0.03 -2.57 -3.85
C PRO A 45 0.25 -1.55 -2.76
N THR A 46 1.31 -0.80 -2.96
CA THR A 46 1.67 0.26 -2.02
C THR A 46 0.78 1.45 -2.30
N SER A 47 -0.21 1.67 -1.45
CA SER A 47 -0.93 2.94 -1.44
C SER A 47 0.00 4.02 -0.92
N MET A 48 0.45 4.89 -1.80
CA MET A 48 1.24 6.04 -1.36
C MET A 48 0.34 7.01 -0.60
N THR A 49 0.65 7.19 0.67
CA THR A 49 -0.02 8.18 1.52
C THR A 49 0.88 9.40 1.64
N TYR A 50 0.30 10.58 1.50
CA TYR A 50 1.02 11.84 1.64
C TYR A 50 0.21 12.86 2.42
N ILE A 51 0.94 13.71 3.17
CA ILE A 51 0.40 14.85 3.87
C ILE A 51 0.94 16.10 3.17
N PHE A 52 0.06 16.99 2.78
CA PHE A 52 0.44 18.24 2.13
C PHE A 52 -0.32 19.42 2.73
N MET A 53 0.25 20.58 2.62
CA MET A 53 -0.33 21.85 3.09
C MET A 53 -0.42 22.84 1.94
N ASN A 54 -1.46 23.65 1.92
CA ASN A 54 -1.55 24.76 0.98
C ASN A 54 -0.38 25.73 1.19
N LYS A 55 0.27 26.12 0.08
CA LYS A 55 1.46 26.98 0.14
C LYS A 55 1.19 28.34 0.81
N GLN A 56 0.06 28.99 0.54
CA GLN A 56 -0.28 30.29 1.13
C GLN A 56 -0.48 30.16 2.65
N VAL A 57 -1.09 29.04 3.10
CA VAL A 57 -1.25 28.73 4.53
C VAL A 57 0.12 28.54 5.18
N PHE A 58 1.02 27.77 4.55
CA PHE A 58 2.38 27.60 5.05
C PHE A 58 3.15 28.93 5.10
N ASP A 59 3.07 29.74 4.06
CA ASP A 59 3.75 31.02 3.98
C ASP A 59 3.25 32.03 5.04
N GLY A 60 1.98 31.90 5.46
CA GLY A 60 1.37 32.70 6.51
C GLY A 60 1.72 32.27 7.95
N LEU A 61 2.38 31.11 8.13
CA LEU A 61 2.79 30.66 9.46
C LEU A 61 3.90 31.54 10.04
N SER A 62 3.94 31.62 11.38
CA SER A 62 5.06 32.22 12.09
C SER A 62 6.36 31.42 11.84
N SER A 63 7.52 32.05 12.06
CA SER A 63 8.81 31.38 11.91
C SER A 63 8.93 30.13 12.79
N ALA A 64 8.40 30.17 14.01
CA ALA A 64 8.38 29.02 14.92
C ALA A 64 7.53 27.87 14.37
N HIS A 65 6.34 28.16 13.84
CA HIS A 65 5.48 27.14 13.24
C HIS A 65 6.07 26.57 11.95
N LYS A 66 6.68 27.39 11.09
CA LYS A 66 7.42 26.91 9.90
C LYS A 66 8.55 25.96 10.28
N ALA A 67 9.32 26.31 11.30
CA ALA A 67 10.38 25.44 11.81
C ALA A 67 9.85 24.08 12.30
N ALA A 68 8.73 24.09 13.04
CA ALA A 68 8.09 22.85 13.50
C ALA A 68 7.60 21.97 12.33
N VAL A 69 6.92 22.57 11.34
CA VAL A 69 6.46 21.84 10.14
C VAL A 69 7.65 21.24 9.38
N ASN A 70 8.69 22.03 9.15
CA ASN A 70 9.89 21.57 8.43
C ASN A 70 10.63 20.45 9.19
N LYS A 71 10.70 20.53 10.52
CA LYS A 71 11.31 19.50 11.36
C LYS A 71 10.60 18.14 11.26
N HIS A 72 9.27 18.17 11.11
CA HIS A 72 8.43 16.96 11.09
C HIS A 72 7.88 16.64 9.68
N SER A 73 8.62 17.00 8.65
CA SER A 73 8.26 16.73 7.24
C SER A 73 9.46 16.22 6.43
N GLY A 74 9.25 16.03 5.12
CA GLY A 74 10.29 15.60 4.20
C GLY A 74 10.75 14.16 4.40
N ALA A 75 11.98 13.86 3.99
CA ALA A 75 12.53 12.50 3.96
C ALA A 75 12.55 11.80 5.33
N GLY A 76 12.89 12.54 6.40
CA GLY A 76 12.91 11.99 7.76
C GLY A 76 11.54 11.49 8.22
N TYR A 77 10.50 12.27 7.98
CA TYR A 77 9.14 11.85 8.29
C TYR A 77 8.68 10.70 7.38
N SER A 78 9.04 10.73 6.10
CA SER A 78 8.70 9.65 5.16
C SER A 78 9.29 8.31 5.58
N MET A 79 10.54 8.31 6.05
CA MET A 79 11.19 7.10 6.58
C MET A 79 10.51 6.59 7.85
N PHE A 80 10.17 7.49 8.78
CA PHE A 80 9.41 7.14 9.98
C PHE A 80 8.06 6.51 9.60
N ALA A 81 7.31 7.14 8.70
CA ALA A 81 5.99 6.66 8.28
C ALA A 81 6.09 5.30 7.56
N ALA A 82 7.10 5.08 6.72
CA ALA A 82 7.31 3.81 6.04
C ALA A 82 7.56 2.67 7.04
N ASN A 83 8.42 2.88 8.03
CA ASN A 83 8.69 1.91 9.08
C ASN A 83 7.45 1.65 9.96
N PHE A 84 6.71 2.69 10.29
CA PHE A 84 5.49 2.59 11.08
C PHE A 84 4.42 1.73 10.38
N TRP A 85 4.17 2.00 9.10
CA TRP A 85 3.19 1.23 8.31
C TRP A 85 3.67 -0.20 8.05
N GLY A 86 4.95 -0.42 7.79
CA GLY A 86 5.51 -1.77 7.63
C GLY A 86 5.32 -2.62 8.90
N ASN A 87 5.50 -2.04 10.07
CA ASN A 87 5.26 -2.72 11.34
C ASN A 87 3.77 -3.03 11.57
N ILE A 88 2.87 -2.10 11.18
CA ILE A 88 1.42 -2.35 11.23
C ILE A 88 1.05 -3.51 10.32
N ASP A 89 1.50 -3.52 9.07
CA ASP A 89 1.19 -4.59 8.11
C ASP A 89 1.66 -5.95 8.61
N ALA A 90 2.87 -6.04 9.14
CA ALA A 90 3.41 -7.26 9.72
C ALA A 90 2.60 -7.72 10.95
N GLY A 91 2.26 -6.79 11.85
CA GLY A 91 1.46 -7.07 13.03
C GLY A 91 0.05 -7.52 12.70
N GLN A 92 -0.61 -6.87 11.75
CA GLN A 92 -1.96 -7.24 11.30
C GLN A 92 -1.99 -8.63 10.67
N LEU A 93 -1.00 -8.97 9.84
CA LEU A 93 -0.88 -10.29 9.25
C LEU A 93 -0.67 -11.37 10.33
N ALA A 94 0.21 -11.11 11.30
CA ALA A 94 0.47 -12.03 12.40
C ALA A 94 -0.79 -12.26 13.27
N THR A 95 -1.48 -11.18 13.61
CA THR A 95 -2.73 -11.24 14.40
C THR A 95 -3.83 -11.99 13.64
N ALA A 96 -4.01 -11.70 12.36
CA ALA A 96 -4.99 -12.39 11.54
C ALA A 96 -4.71 -13.90 11.47
N LYS A 97 -3.47 -14.32 11.29
CA LYS A 97 -3.07 -15.74 11.32
C LYS A 97 -3.35 -16.42 12.65
N ASN A 98 -3.20 -15.72 13.76
CA ASN A 98 -3.40 -16.28 15.09
C ASN A 98 -4.87 -16.36 15.49
N GLU A 99 -5.68 -15.37 15.15
CA GLU A 99 -7.06 -15.25 15.60
C GLU A 99 -8.08 -15.83 14.61
N GLN A 100 -7.76 -15.83 13.31
CA GLN A 100 -8.67 -16.26 12.24
C GLN A 100 -8.25 -17.63 11.69
N LYS A 101 -8.32 -18.66 12.53
CA LYS A 101 -7.82 -20.01 12.22
C LYS A 101 -8.58 -20.75 11.12
N GLY A 102 -9.77 -20.29 10.74
CA GLY A 102 -10.54 -20.85 9.63
C GLY A 102 -10.01 -20.47 8.24
N ILE A 103 -9.10 -19.50 8.17
CA ILE A 103 -8.56 -18.96 6.93
C ILE A 103 -7.28 -19.70 6.56
N LYS A 104 -7.14 -20.06 5.29
CA LYS A 104 -5.93 -20.67 4.73
C LYS A 104 -4.97 -19.60 4.23
N TYR A 105 -3.83 -19.47 4.91
CA TYR A 105 -2.75 -18.55 4.50
C TYR A 105 -1.79 -19.28 3.55
N ILE A 106 -1.74 -18.83 2.29
CA ILE A 106 -0.92 -19.46 1.23
C ILE A 106 0.30 -18.56 1.00
N GLN A 107 1.47 -19.08 1.37
CA GLN A 107 2.73 -18.45 0.98
C GLN A 107 3.00 -18.76 -0.49
N LEU A 108 3.02 -17.73 -1.34
CA LEU A 108 3.31 -17.90 -2.76
C LEU A 108 4.77 -18.28 -2.98
N SER A 109 4.99 -19.16 -3.95
CA SER A 109 6.34 -19.54 -4.39
C SER A 109 6.99 -18.38 -5.17
N LYS A 110 8.33 -18.40 -5.25
CA LYS A 110 9.07 -17.44 -6.06
C LYS A 110 8.66 -17.48 -7.54
N SER A 111 8.35 -18.68 -8.08
CA SER A 111 7.87 -18.81 -9.45
C SER A 111 6.51 -18.16 -9.64
N ALA A 112 5.53 -18.42 -8.75
CA ALA A 112 4.21 -17.79 -8.84
C ALA A 112 4.27 -16.26 -8.78
N ILE A 113 5.17 -15.71 -7.94
CA ILE A 113 5.40 -14.27 -7.87
C ILE A 113 6.02 -13.76 -9.19
N ALA A 114 6.98 -14.47 -9.77
CA ALA A 114 7.59 -14.12 -11.04
C ALA A 114 6.58 -14.15 -12.19
N ASP A 115 5.73 -15.17 -12.25
CA ASP A 115 4.67 -15.29 -13.25
C ASP A 115 3.67 -14.11 -13.15
N PHE A 116 3.26 -13.74 -11.94
CA PHE A 116 2.41 -12.58 -11.71
C PHE A 116 3.07 -11.27 -12.17
N ASN A 117 4.34 -11.05 -11.79
CA ASN A 117 5.10 -9.88 -12.19
C ASN A 117 5.28 -9.82 -13.71
N SER A 118 5.51 -10.94 -14.37
CA SER A 118 5.60 -11.03 -15.83
C SER A 118 4.28 -10.68 -16.51
N ALA A 119 3.16 -11.17 -16.00
CA ALA A 119 1.84 -10.88 -16.52
C ALA A 119 1.47 -9.39 -16.40
N THR A 120 1.98 -8.69 -15.40
CA THR A 120 1.72 -7.26 -15.18
C THR A 120 2.74 -6.32 -15.81
N ALA A 121 3.87 -6.84 -16.30
CA ALA A 121 4.99 -6.04 -16.81
C ALA A 121 4.60 -5.07 -17.94
N SER A 122 3.76 -5.51 -18.88
CA SER A 122 3.32 -4.65 -19.99
C SER A 122 2.51 -3.44 -19.50
N SER A 123 1.67 -3.61 -18.49
CA SER A 123 0.89 -2.52 -17.89
C SER A 123 1.79 -1.50 -17.17
N VAL A 124 2.82 -1.98 -16.48
CA VAL A 124 3.83 -1.14 -15.85
C VAL A 124 4.58 -0.32 -16.90
N GLU A 125 5.07 -0.95 -17.97
CA GLU A 125 5.78 -0.27 -19.05
C GLU A 125 4.91 0.80 -19.74
N GLN A 126 3.65 0.51 -20.03
CA GLN A 126 2.71 1.46 -20.60
C GLN A 126 2.49 2.67 -19.67
N PHE A 127 2.35 2.42 -18.38
CA PHE A 127 2.22 3.49 -17.37
C PHE A 127 3.47 4.38 -17.33
N LEU A 128 4.66 3.77 -17.24
CA LEU A 128 5.92 4.50 -17.23
C LEU A 128 6.10 5.33 -18.50
N ALA A 129 5.85 4.74 -19.68
CA ALA A 129 5.95 5.46 -20.95
C ALA A 129 4.98 6.64 -21.03
N LYS A 130 3.76 6.50 -20.51
CA LYS A 130 2.79 7.60 -20.44
C LYS A 130 3.30 8.75 -19.55
N LYS A 131 3.94 8.44 -18.42
CA LYS A 131 4.50 9.44 -17.51
C LYS A 131 5.71 10.14 -18.08
N GLU A 132 6.60 9.41 -18.78
CA GLU A 132 7.74 10.00 -19.51
C GLU A 132 7.25 11.04 -20.54
N LYS A 133 6.21 10.74 -21.30
CA LYS A 133 5.59 11.70 -22.23
C LYS A 133 5.06 12.96 -21.54
N SER A 134 4.76 12.91 -20.27
CA SER A 134 4.33 14.06 -19.46
C SER A 134 5.51 14.81 -18.81
N GLY A 135 6.75 14.50 -19.16
CA GLY A 135 7.94 15.14 -18.63
C GLY A 135 8.40 14.63 -17.26
N ILE A 136 7.82 13.52 -16.77
CA ILE A 136 8.22 12.90 -15.51
C ILE A 136 9.25 11.80 -15.81
N PRO A 137 10.45 11.77 -15.21
CA PRO A 137 11.46 10.74 -15.44
C PRO A 137 11.05 9.42 -14.72
N ALA A 138 9.93 8.86 -15.15
CA ALA A 138 9.24 7.78 -14.44
C ALA A 138 10.04 6.47 -14.42
N LYS A 139 10.77 6.15 -15.51
CA LYS A 139 11.60 4.93 -15.56
C LYS A 139 12.79 5.02 -14.60
N ALA A 140 13.42 6.19 -14.50
CA ALA A 140 14.52 6.41 -13.57
C ALA A 140 14.04 6.32 -12.11
N ILE A 141 12.89 6.93 -11.80
CA ILE A 141 12.26 6.86 -10.47
C ILE A 141 11.89 5.41 -10.13
N TYR A 142 11.24 4.70 -11.05
CA TYR A 142 10.85 3.30 -10.86
C TYR A 142 12.06 2.40 -10.59
N LYS A 143 13.12 2.56 -11.39
CA LYS A 143 14.38 1.80 -11.19
C LYS A 143 15.00 2.06 -9.82
N ALA A 144 15.04 3.32 -9.37
CA ALA A 144 15.58 3.68 -8.06
C ALA A 144 14.73 3.13 -6.89
N ALA A 145 13.40 3.04 -7.06
CA ALA A 145 12.48 2.53 -6.05
C ALA A 145 12.43 0.98 -5.99
N SER A 146 12.96 0.29 -7.00
CA SER A 146 12.92 -1.17 -7.12
C SER A 146 14.21 -1.86 -6.66
N GLN A 147 15.17 -1.10 -6.13
CA GLN A 147 16.43 -1.60 -5.55
C GLN A 147 16.29 -1.78 -4.05
#